data_490922f31e40b007641381c6da2eeb48
#
_entry.id   490922f31e40b007641381c6da2eeb48
#
_cell.length_a   1.000
_cell.length_b   1.000
_cell.length_c   1.000
_cell.angle_alpha   90.00
_cell.angle_beta   90.00
_cell.angle_gamma   90.00
#
_symmetry.space_group_name_H-M   'P 1'
#
loop_
_entity.id
_entity.type
_entity.pdbx_description
1 polymer ?
#
loop_
_entity_poly.entity_id
_entity_poly.type
_entity_poly.pdbx_seq_one_letter_code
_entity_poly.pdbx_strand_id
1 'polypeptide(L)'
;MKKIILLLILCISFSSCNSSKGVKTKKSRTTKVKTTSNTYSPPSKTIESIIDYAQTFKGTRYKYGGTTKRGMDCSGLIVTAFQKENINLPRTTRDLKNTGNWIDVKDVKEGDLLFFATKKNSRKVNHVGIVTKSRPGYVEFIHSTTSKGVITSVLSERYWYLAYVQARRVM
;
A
#
# COMPACT_ATOMS: atom_id res chain seq x y z
N MET A 1 -23.15 61.33 -10.58
CA MET A 1 -22.32 62.13 -11.48
C MET A 1 -21.41 61.17 -12.21
N LYS A 2 -21.86 60.68 -13.31
CA LYS A 2 -21.37 60.81 -14.69
C LYS A 2 -19.86 61.00 -14.82
N LYS A 3 -19.15 60.01 -15.38
CA LYS A 3 -18.25 60.28 -16.51
C LYS A 3 -17.93 58.96 -17.26
N ILE A 4 -18.42 58.89 -18.44
CA ILE A 4 -18.16 58.02 -19.57
C ILE A 4 -16.89 58.57 -20.26
N ILE A 5 -15.91 57.77 -20.63
CA ILE A 5 -14.93 57.96 -21.70
C ILE A 5 -14.55 56.56 -22.17
N LEU A 6 -15.09 56.09 -23.25
CA LEU A 6 -14.94 56.23 -24.69
C LEU A 6 -13.55 55.76 -25.21
N LEU A 7 -13.61 54.62 -25.89
CA LEU A 7 -12.92 54.14 -27.11
C LEU A 7 -11.46 54.57 -27.39
N LEU A 8 -10.63 53.56 -27.69
CA LEU A 8 -9.83 53.62 -28.94
C LEU A 8 -9.46 52.20 -29.39
N ILE A 9 -10.04 51.83 -30.51
CA ILE A 9 -9.70 50.69 -31.38
C ILE A 9 -8.42 51.05 -32.09
N LEU A 10 -7.40 50.18 -32.04
CA LEU A 10 -6.27 50.25 -32.96
C LEU A 10 -6.06 48.88 -33.59
N CYS A 11 -6.65 48.71 -34.76
CA CYS A 11 -6.32 47.63 -35.70
C CYS A 11 -4.92 47.87 -36.25
N ILE A 12 -4.02 46.94 -36.04
CA ILE A 12 -2.80 46.84 -36.84
C ILE A 12 -2.80 45.47 -37.51
N SER A 13 -3.19 45.49 -38.78
CA SER A 13 -2.99 44.45 -39.76
C SER A 13 -1.52 44.45 -40.22
N PHE A 14 -0.82 43.33 -39.99
CA PHE A 14 0.40 43.06 -40.75
C PHE A 14 0.25 41.77 -41.54
N SER A 15 0.23 41.99 -42.84
CA SER A 15 0.27 40.99 -43.88
C SER A 15 1.63 40.32 -43.99
N SER A 16 1.58 39.02 -44.27
CA SER A 16 2.47 38.30 -45.18
C SER A 16 3.99 38.25 -44.92
N CYS A 17 4.48 37.05 -44.72
CA CYS A 17 5.45 36.50 -45.69
C CYS A 17 5.51 34.97 -45.57
N ASN A 18 5.21 34.35 -46.71
CA ASN A 18 5.33 32.95 -47.02
C ASN A 18 6.81 32.60 -47.18
N SER A 19 7.35 31.66 -46.39
CA SER A 19 8.62 31.02 -46.68
C SER A 19 8.55 29.54 -46.28
N SER A 20 8.20 28.74 -47.26
CA SER A 20 8.23 27.28 -47.20
C SER A 20 9.67 26.78 -47.12
N LYS A 21 10.16 26.44 -45.94
CA LYS A 21 11.31 25.54 -45.78
C LYS A 21 10.82 24.20 -45.24
N GLY A 22 10.93 23.19 -46.10
CA GLY A 22 10.53 21.82 -45.82
C GLY A 22 11.18 21.29 -44.53
N VAL A 23 10.35 21.09 -43.51
CA VAL A 23 10.73 20.36 -42.31
C VAL A 23 10.66 18.88 -42.64
N LYS A 24 11.84 18.24 -42.71
CA LYS A 24 11.93 16.77 -42.74
C LYS A 24 11.32 16.25 -41.45
N THR A 25 10.14 15.66 -41.55
CA THR A 25 9.47 14.94 -40.48
C THR A 25 10.37 13.80 -40.03
N LYS A 26 11.05 13.96 -38.90
CA LYS A 26 11.63 12.85 -38.14
C LYS A 26 10.48 11.94 -37.72
N LYS A 27 10.46 10.75 -38.31
CA LYS A 27 9.56 9.64 -37.96
C LYS A 27 9.59 9.45 -36.44
N SER A 28 8.56 9.88 -35.77
CA SER A 28 8.36 9.68 -34.33
C SER A 28 8.36 8.17 -34.09
N ARG A 29 9.37 7.72 -33.36
CA ARG A 29 9.50 6.33 -32.90
C ARG A 29 8.42 6.14 -31.86
N THR A 30 7.29 5.56 -32.28
CA THR A 30 6.21 5.18 -31.35
C THR A 30 6.80 4.23 -30.32
N THR A 31 7.10 4.76 -29.15
CA THR A 31 7.48 3.95 -27.99
C THR A 31 6.25 3.13 -27.63
N LYS A 32 6.29 1.84 -27.93
CA LYS A 32 5.26 0.88 -27.52
C LYS A 32 5.20 0.93 -26.00
N VAL A 33 4.21 1.62 -25.48
CA VAL A 33 3.87 1.58 -24.04
C VAL A 33 3.58 0.11 -23.74
N LYS A 34 4.49 -0.51 -23.00
CA LYS A 34 4.32 -1.87 -22.50
C LYS A 34 3.20 -1.79 -21.47
N THR A 35 1.98 -2.05 -21.90
CA THR A 35 0.85 -2.26 -21.00
C THR A 35 1.20 -3.49 -20.14
N THR A 36 1.73 -3.24 -18.97
CA THR A 36 1.88 -4.27 -17.93
C THR A 36 0.46 -4.65 -17.51
N SER A 37 -0.08 -5.69 -18.15
CA SER A 37 -1.23 -6.38 -17.60
C SER A 37 -0.82 -6.82 -16.20
N ASN A 38 -1.48 -6.29 -15.18
CA ASN A 38 -1.36 -6.75 -13.81
C ASN A 38 -1.96 -8.15 -13.73
N THR A 39 -1.23 -9.14 -14.24
CA THR A 39 -1.63 -10.55 -14.16
C THR A 39 -1.44 -10.96 -12.71
N TYR A 40 -2.54 -11.22 -12.01
CA TYR A 40 -2.51 -11.85 -10.69
C TYR A 40 -1.68 -13.14 -10.81
N SER A 41 -0.57 -13.21 -10.10
CA SER A 41 0.18 -14.44 -9.89
C SER A 41 -0.19 -14.97 -8.50
N PRO A 42 -0.61 -16.24 -8.38
CA PRO A 42 -0.93 -16.81 -7.08
C PRO A 42 0.31 -16.71 -6.16
N PRO A 43 0.10 -16.59 -4.84
CA PRO A 43 1.19 -16.57 -3.87
C PRO A 43 2.02 -17.86 -3.94
N SER A 44 3.27 -17.79 -3.52
CA SER A 44 4.07 -19.01 -3.39
C SER A 44 3.48 -19.92 -2.31
N LYS A 45 3.71 -21.24 -2.42
CA LYS A 45 3.25 -22.22 -1.41
C LYS A 45 3.69 -21.85 0.01
N THR A 46 4.88 -21.25 0.16
CA THR A 46 5.40 -20.75 1.44
C THR A 46 4.53 -19.63 1.99
N ILE A 47 4.14 -18.66 1.15
CA ILE A 47 3.25 -17.57 1.55
C ILE A 47 1.85 -18.10 1.92
N GLU A 48 1.31 -19.03 1.14
CA GLU A 48 0.03 -19.69 1.46
C GLU A 48 0.10 -20.36 2.83
N SER A 49 1.15 -21.14 3.11
CA SER A 49 1.36 -21.81 4.40
C SER A 49 1.44 -20.81 5.57
N ILE A 50 2.14 -19.69 5.40
CA ILE A 50 2.22 -18.62 6.41
C ILE A 50 0.84 -18.02 6.69
N ILE A 51 0.08 -17.71 5.64
CA ILE A 51 -1.26 -17.13 5.76
C ILE A 51 -2.22 -18.12 6.42
N ASP A 52 -2.23 -19.36 5.96
CA ASP A 52 -3.10 -20.40 6.51
C ASP A 52 -2.79 -20.64 7.99
N TYR A 53 -1.51 -20.68 8.35
CA TYR A 53 -1.13 -20.80 9.75
C TYR A 53 -1.54 -19.58 10.58
N ALA A 54 -1.38 -18.37 10.07
CA ALA A 54 -1.87 -17.16 10.73
C ALA A 54 -3.40 -17.21 10.94
N GLN A 55 -4.16 -17.70 9.97
CA GLN A 55 -5.62 -17.87 10.03
C GLN A 55 -6.06 -18.83 11.17
N THR A 56 -5.23 -19.82 11.54
CA THR A 56 -5.54 -20.73 12.65
C THR A 56 -5.61 -20.05 14.02
N PHE A 57 -5.13 -18.80 14.13
CA PHE A 57 -5.18 -17.98 15.34
C PHE A 57 -6.41 -17.07 15.40
N LYS A 58 -7.28 -17.03 14.41
CA LYS A 58 -8.53 -16.23 14.48
C LYS A 58 -9.29 -16.51 15.76
N GLY A 59 -9.79 -15.44 16.38
CA GLY A 59 -10.50 -15.51 17.68
C GLY A 59 -9.59 -15.59 18.89
N THR A 60 -8.26 -15.76 18.73
CA THR A 60 -7.32 -15.70 19.86
C THR A 60 -7.37 -14.30 20.47
N ARG A 61 -7.60 -14.21 21.79
CA ARG A 61 -7.63 -12.94 22.52
C ARG A 61 -6.28 -12.22 22.48
N TYR A 62 -6.31 -10.90 22.57
CA TYR A 62 -5.09 -10.12 22.67
C TYR A 62 -4.38 -10.37 24.01
N LYS A 63 -3.06 -10.50 23.95
CA LYS A 63 -2.16 -10.47 25.11
C LYS A 63 -0.85 -9.81 24.70
N TYR A 64 -0.49 -8.71 25.35
CA TYR A 64 0.81 -8.07 25.12
C TYR A 64 1.96 -9.06 25.35
N GLY A 65 2.91 -9.13 24.42
CA GLY A 65 4.00 -10.11 24.42
C GLY A 65 3.59 -11.55 24.05
N GLY A 66 2.30 -11.80 23.79
CA GLY A 66 1.79 -13.14 23.48
C GLY A 66 2.13 -13.62 22.08
N THR A 67 2.33 -14.95 21.95
CA THR A 67 2.69 -15.65 20.69
C THR A 67 1.97 -16.99 20.55
N THR A 68 0.91 -17.24 21.33
CA THR A 68 0.22 -18.54 21.37
C THR A 68 -1.30 -18.35 21.32
N LYS A 69 -2.05 -19.46 21.14
CA LYS A 69 -3.54 -19.47 21.24
C LYS A 69 -4.07 -19.05 22.61
N ARG A 70 -3.23 -19.00 23.66
CA ARG A 70 -3.62 -18.47 24.99
C ARG A 70 -3.63 -16.94 25.03
N GLY A 71 -3.06 -16.29 24.01
CA GLY A 71 -3.02 -14.85 23.84
C GLY A 71 -1.93 -14.44 22.87
N MET A 72 -2.20 -13.42 22.05
CA MET A 72 -1.32 -13.02 20.96
C MET A 72 -1.36 -11.50 20.76
N ASP A 73 -0.20 -10.86 20.59
CA ASP A 73 -0.15 -9.46 20.14
C ASP A 73 0.08 -9.37 18.61
N CYS A 74 0.03 -8.15 18.06
CA CYS A 74 0.10 -7.94 16.63
C CYS A 74 1.42 -8.45 16.01
N SER A 75 2.57 -8.15 16.59
CA SER A 75 3.86 -8.62 16.10
C SER A 75 4.11 -10.09 16.46
N GLY A 76 3.54 -10.60 17.54
CA GLY A 76 3.57 -12.01 17.90
C GLY A 76 2.90 -12.89 16.85
N LEU A 77 1.77 -12.46 16.31
CA LEU A 77 1.11 -13.15 15.19
C LEU A 77 2.04 -13.23 13.97
N ILE A 78 2.70 -12.11 13.62
CA ILE A 78 3.63 -12.06 12.48
C ILE A 78 4.78 -13.05 12.67
N VAL A 79 5.50 -12.92 13.79
CA VAL A 79 6.68 -13.76 14.07
C VAL A 79 6.31 -15.23 14.11
N THR A 80 5.20 -15.58 14.77
CA THR A 80 4.74 -16.97 14.87
C THR A 80 4.35 -17.54 13.51
N ALA A 81 3.68 -16.76 12.67
CA ALA A 81 3.27 -17.20 11.33
C ALA A 81 4.47 -17.45 10.41
N PHE A 82 5.43 -16.55 10.38
CA PHE A 82 6.63 -16.68 9.55
C PHE A 82 7.58 -17.78 10.07
N GLN A 83 7.66 -17.97 11.38
CA GLN A 83 8.48 -19.04 11.97
C GLN A 83 7.99 -20.43 11.58
N LYS A 84 6.74 -20.61 11.20
CA LYS A 84 6.23 -21.87 10.63
C LYS A 84 7.04 -22.35 9.42
N GLU A 85 7.56 -21.40 8.66
CA GLU A 85 8.41 -21.66 7.47
C GLU A 85 9.91 -21.38 7.75
N ASN A 86 10.34 -21.40 9.02
CA ASN A 86 11.72 -21.13 9.46
C ASN A 86 12.23 -19.72 9.10
N ILE A 87 11.34 -18.75 8.89
CA ILE A 87 11.70 -17.37 8.61
C ILE A 87 11.70 -16.59 9.92
N ASN A 88 12.88 -16.21 10.39
CA ASN A 88 13.06 -15.48 11.62
C ASN A 88 12.88 -13.98 11.40
N LEU A 89 11.89 -13.38 12.05
CA LEU A 89 11.61 -11.95 12.00
C LEU A 89 11.80 -11.30 13.38
N PRO A 90 12.13 -9.99 13.43
CA PRO A 90 12.23 -9.25 14.69
C PRO A 90 10.93 -9.29 15.48
N ARG A 91 11.04 -9.40 16.81
CA ARG A 91 9.87 -9.56 17.70
C ARG A 91 8.99 -8.32 17.77
N THR A 92 9.52 -7.14 17.59
CA THR A 92 8.77 -5.90 17.83
C THR A 92 8.28 -5.25 16.52
N THR A 93 7.10 -4.63 16.56
CA THR A 93 6.59 -3.84 15.44
C THR A 93 7.55 -2.74 15.01
N ARG A 94 8.32 -2.18 15.95
CA ARG A 94 9.33 -1.14 15.69
C ARG A 94 10.43 -1.64 14.75
N ASP A 95 10.90 -2.85 14.95
CA ASP A 95 11.98 -3.43 14.19
C ASP A 95 11.46 -4.06 12.88
N LEU A 96 10.29 -4.73 12.94
CA LEU A 96 9.59 -5.29 11.77
C LEU A 96 9.37 -4.24 10.67
N LYS A 97 9.01 -3.01 11.02
CA LYS A 97 8.76 -1.95 10.02
C LYS A 97 9.98 -1.58 9.16
N ASN A 98 11.17 -1.99 9.58
CA ASN A 98 12.43 -1.77 8.86
C ASN A 98 12.94 -3.03 8.16
N THR A 99 12.24 -4.16 8.28
CA THR A 99 12.62 -5.45 7.69
C THR A 99 12.06 -5.58 6.28
N GLY A 100 12.86 -6.13 5.37
CA GLY A 100 12.46 -6.35 3.97
C GLY A 100 12.39 -5.06 3.14
N ASN A 101 11.80 -5.16 1.96
CA ASN A 101 11.70 -4.08 0.99
C ASN A 101 10.43 -3.24 1.22
N TRP A 102 10.55 -1.93 1.07
CA TRP A 102 9.38 -1.05 1.04
C TRP A 102 8.54 -1.33 -0.21
N ILE A 103 7.21 -1.38 -0.07
CA ILE A 103 6.27 -1.64 -1.16
C ILE A 103 5.24 -0.51 -1.19
N ASP A 104 4.97 0.01 -2.39
CA ASP A 104 3.83 0.90 -2.60
C ASP A 104 2.52 0.14 -2.33
N VAL A 105 1.52 0.80 -1.75
CA VAL A 105 0.24 0.18 -1.41
C VAL A 105 -0.48 -0.43 -2.62
N LYS A 106 -0.26 0.11 -3.82
CA LYS A 106 -0.83 -0.41 -5.08
C LYS A 106 -0.19 -1.74 -5.53
N ASP A 107 1.05 -2.03 -5.07
CA ASP A 107 1.84 -3.20 -5.45
C ASP A 107 1.85 -4.27 -4.34
N VAL A 108 1.03 -4.06 -3.29
CA VAL A 108 0.89 -5.00 -2.16
C VAL A 108 0.32 -6.33 -2.64
N LYS A 109 0.91 -7.43 -2.16
CA LYS A 109 0.52 -8.82 -2.44
C LYS A 109 0.29 -9.59 -1.14
N GLU A 110 -0.27 -10.78 -1.26
CA GLU A 110 -0.40 -11.73 -0.16
C GLU A 110 0.95 -12.00 0.50
N GLY A 111 0.99 -12.06 1.83
CA GLY A 111 2.20 -12.23 2.63
C GLY A 111 2.95 -10.93 2.96
N ASP A 112 2.65 -9.80 2.32
CA ASP A 112 3.22 -8.51 2.68
C ASP A 112 2.74 -8.06 4.07
N LEU A 113 3.57 -7.29 4.76
CA LEU A 113 3.26 -6.70 6.06
C LEU A 113 2.74 -5.28 5.89
N LEU A 114 1.57 -4.98 6.47
CA LEU A 114 1.00 -3.63 6.57
C LEU A 114 1.27 -3.05 7.95
N PHE A 115 1.73 -1.81 8.00
CA PHE A 115 2.05 -1.10 9.23
C PHE A 115 1.16 0.11 9.43
N PHE A 116 0.70 0.28 10.69
CA PHE A 116 -0.29 1.29 11.04
C PHE A 116 0.15 2.13 12.25
N ALA A 117 -0.33 3.37 12.28
CA ALA A 117 -0.26 4.28 13.42
C ALA A 117 -1.67 4.44 14.02
N THR A 118 -2.02 3.59 14.98
CA THR A 118 -3.37 3.55 15.55
C THR A 118 -3.60 4.49 16.73
N LYS A 119 -2.56 5.18 17.21
CA LYS A 119 -2.68 6.20 18.26
C LYS A 119 -3.12 7.54 17.65
N LYS A 120 -4.15 8.14 18.26
CA LYS A 120 -4.64 9.46 17.86
C LYS A 120 -3.50 10.48 17.81
N ASN A 121 -3.49 11.32 16.78
CA ASN A 121 -2.51 12.38 16.57
C ASN A 121 -1.04 11.90 16.51
N SER A 122 -0.80 10.68 16.07
CA SER A 122 0.55 10.11 15.93
C SER A 122 0.71 9.40 14.59
N ARG A 123 1.84 9.61 13.92
CA ARG A 123 2.26 8.84 12.73
C ARG A 123 3.28 7.74 13.08
N LYS A 124 3.54 7.55 14.39
CA LYS A 124 4.46 6.52 14.86
C LYS A 124 3.82 5.13 14.75
N VAL A 125 4.43 4.28 13.92
CA VAL A 125 4.00 2.89 13.74
C VAL A 125 3.95 2.16 15.09
N ASN A 126 2.82 1.52 15.37
CA ASN A 126 2.57 0.75 16.58
C ASN A 126 1.74 -0.51 16.36
N HIS A 127 1.33 -0.79 15.12
CA HIS A 127 0.52 -1.96 14.78
C HIS A 127 0.94 -2.55 13.43
N VAL A 128 0.71 -3.85 13.23
CA VAL A 128 1.10 -4.61 12.04
C VAL A 128 0.10 -5.74 11.76
N GLY A 129 -0.08 -6.06 10.48
CA GLY A 129 -0.85 -7.21 10.00
C GLY A 129 -0.22 -7.84 8.76
N ILE A 130 -0.63 -9.08 8.43
CA ILE A 130 -0.22 -9.83 7.22
C ILE A 130 -1.35 -9.72 6.20
N VAL A 131 -1.03 -9.35 4.96
CA VAL A 131 -1.99 -9.38 3.84
C VAL A 131 -2.39 -10.81 3.53
N THR A 132 -3.70 -11.07 3.56
CA THR A 132 -4.30 -12.38 3.29
C THR A 132 -4.91 -12.47 1.90
N LYS A 133 -5.36 -11.33 1.34
CA LYS A 133 -5.86 -11.22 -0.04
C LYS A 133 -5.50 -9.86 -0.61
N SER A 134 -5.07 -9.84 -1.87
CA SER A 134 -4.80 -8.60 -2.60
C SER A 134 -5.35 -8.69 -4.02
N ARG A 135 -6.14 -7.67 -4.41
CA ARG A 135 -6.63 -7.46 -5.77
C ARG A 135 -6.91 -5.97 -5.97
N PRO A 136 -7.02 -5.47 -7.19
CA PRO A 136 -7.27 -4.05 -7.45
C PRO A 136 -8.45 -3.51 -6.61
N GLY A 137 -8.16 -2.48 -5.78
CA GLY A 137 -9.15 -1.85 -4.89
C GLY A 137 -9.50 -2.62 -3.61
N TYR A 138 -8.90 -3.80 -3.37
CA TYR A 138 -9.21 -4.61 -2.20
C TYR A 138 -7.97 -5.25 -1.60
N VAL A 139 -7.65 -4.94 -0.35
CA VAL A 139 -6.58 -5.56 0.43
C VAL A 139 -7.14 -5.99 1.78
N GLU A 140 -7.19 -7.31 2.02
CA GLU A 140 -7.56 -7.90 3.31
C GLU A 140 -6.30 -8.29 4.08
N PHE A 141 -6.31 -8.12 5.39
CA PHE A 141 -5.18 -8.49 6.23
C PHE A 141 -5.64 -9.07 7.58
N ILE A 142 -4.84 -9.98 8.13
CA ILE A 142 -5.02 -10.57 9.46
C ILE A 142 -4.10 -9.87 10.46
N HIS A 143 -4.63 -9.56 11.64
CA HIS A 143 -3.90 -8.86 12.69
C HIS A 143 -4.52 -9.13 14.07
N SER A 144 -3.80 -8.82 15.17
CA SER A 144 -4.31 -8.95 16.53
C SER A 144 -4.61 -7.58 17.14
N THR A 145 -5.88 -7.29 17.40
CA THR A 145 -6.35 -6.05 18.03
C THR A 145 -6.53 -6.21 19.54
N THR A 146 -6.35 -5.13 20.29
CA THR A 146 -6.56 -5.14 21.76
C THR A 146 -8.00 -5.44 22.18
N SER A 147 -8.98 -5.09 21.36
CA SER A 147 -10.40 -5.23 21.69
C SER A 147 -11.05 -6.52 21.19
N LYS A 148 -10.59 -7.05 20.04
CA LYS A 148 -11.23 -8.22 19.39
C LYS A 148 -10.29 -9.40 19.21
N GLY A 149 -9.01 -9.28 19.64
CA GLY A 149 -7.99 -10.29 19.39
C GLY A 149 -7.65 -10.42 17.91
N VAL A 150 -7.37 -11.65 17.47
CA VAL A 150 -6.97 -11.93 16.08
C VAL A 150 -8.20 -11.96 15.17
N ILE A 151 -8.23 -11.02 14.23
CA ILE A 151 -9.31 -10.84 13.25
C ILE A 151 -8.73 -10.51 11.87
N THR A 152 -9.57 -10.56 10.84
CA THR A 152 -9.31 -9.96 9.52
C THR A 152 -10.04 -8.63 9.39
N SER A 153 -9.41 -7.68 8.70
CA SER A 153 -9.96 -6.38 8.33
C SER A 153 -9.62 -6.06 6.89
N VAL A 154 -10.27 -5.05 6.31
CA VAL A 154 -10.00 -4.57 4.95
C VAL A 154 -9.35 -3.18 5.02
N LEU A 155 -8.29 -2.97 4.23
CA LEU A 155 -7.53 -1.72 4.25
C LEU A 155 -8.37 -0.49 3.88
N SER A 156 -9.41 -0.67 3.05
CA SER A 156 -10.35 0.39 2.68
C SER A 156 -11.33 0.79 3.79
N GLU A 157 -11.43 0.04 4.88
CA GLU A 157 -12.16 0.50 6.06
C GLU A 157 -11.55 1.83 6.56
N ARG A 158 -12.39 2.84 6.77
CA ARG A 158 -11.96 4.21 7.10
C ARG A 158 -10.88 4.27 8.21
N TYR A 159 -11.04 3.47 9.25
CA TYR A 159 -10.09 3.42 10.36
C TYR A 159 -8.69 2.96 9.90
N TRP A 160 -8.62 1.85 9.16
CA TRP A 160 -7.36 1.28 8.70
C TRP A 160 -6.71 2.11 7.60
N TYR A 161 -7.54 2.65 6.69
CA TYR A 161 -7.06 3.55 5.64
C TYR A 161 -6.35 4.78 6.20
N LEU A 162 -6.96 5.44 7.21
CA LEU A 162 -6.39 6.63 7.85
C LEU A 162 -5.19 6.30 8.75
N ALA A 163 -5.13 5.09 9.34
CA ALA A 163 -4.03 4.64 10.18
C ALA A 163 -2.84 4.08 9.40
N TYR A 164 -3.00 3.76 8.11
CA TYR A 164 -1.96 3.16 7.28
C TYR A 164 -0.73 4.07 7.17
N VAL A 165 0.47 3.48 7.25
CA VAL A 165 1.75 4.18 7.15
C VAL A 165 2.61 3.65 6.01
N GLN A 166 2.81 2.34 5.94
CA GLN A 166 3.65 1.69 4.93
C GLN A 166 3.37 0.20 4.79
N ALA A 167 3.87 -0.40 3.71
CA ALA A 167 3.94 -1.84 3.54
C ALA A 167 5.39 -2.32 3.37
N ARG A 168 5.66 -3.57 3.74
CA ARG A 168 6.96 -4.24 3.59
C ARG A 168 6.79 -5.64 3.03
N ARG A 169 7.67 -6.01 2.10
CA ARG A 169 7.82 -7.38 1.61
C ARG A 169 9.08 -7.98 2.21
N VAL A 170 8.93 -9.08 2.93
CA VAL A 170 10.03 -9.75 3.65
C VAL A 170 10.55 -10.98 2.91
N MET A 171 9.87 -11.35 1.81
CA MET A 171 10.25 -12.49 0.94
C MET A 171 10.17 -12.10 -0.53
#